data_54c2f3a0501963cf1c8c4cb88233bcdc
#
_entry.id   54c2f3a0501963cf1c8c4cb88233bcdc
#
_cell.length_a   1.000
_cell.length_b   1.000
_cell.length_c   1.000
_cell.angle_alpha   90.00
_cell.angle_beta   90.00
_cell.angle_gamma   90.00
#
_symmetry.space_group_name_H-M   'P 1'
#
loop_
_entity.id
_entity.type
_entity.pdbx_description
1 polymer ?
#
loop_
_entity_poly.entity_id
_entity_poly.type
_entity_poly.pdbx_seq_one_letter_code
_entity_poly.pdbx_strand_id
1 'polypeptide(L)' 'MNSGWLMKNLKLKAARAALDLSQQELADRVGVSRQTINAIEKGDYNPTIQLCKSICKVLGKTLDELFWDEE' A
#
# COMPACT_ATOMS: atom_id res chain seq x y z
N MET A 1 14.73 -5.45 -14.69
CA MET A 1 13.86 -5.70 -14.07
C MET A 1 13.43 -4.72 -13.14
N ASN A 2 12.38 -4.54 -12.88
CA ASN A 2 12.00 -3.59 -12.03
C ASN A 2 11.89 -4.06 -10.69
N SER A 3 11.85 -3.26 -9.75
CA SER A 3 11.62 -3.66 -8.41
C SER A 3 10.15 -3.63 -8.20
N GLY A 4 9.65 -4.39 -7.37
CA GLY A 4 8.25 -4.42 -7.07
C GLY A 4 7.71 -3.13 -6.51
N TRP A 5 8.58 -2.25 -6.04
CA TRP A 5 8.09 -1.02 -5.44
C TRP A 5 7.46 -0.08 -6.43
N LEU A 6 7.95 -0.05 -7.65
CA LEU A 6 7.47 0.93 -8.62
C LEU A 6 6.42 0.38 -9.55
N MET A 7 5.82 -0.77 -9.21
CA MET A 7 4.77 -1.31 -10.02
C MET A 7 3.45 -1.02 -9.38
N LYS A 8 2.38 -1.03 -10.20
CA LYS A 8 1.05 -0.92 -9.69
C LYS A 8 0.87 -1.92 -8.57
N ASN A 9 0.37 -1.49 -7.45
CA ASN A 9 0.24 -2.38 -6.30
C ASN A 9 -1.19 -2.86 -6.13
N LEU A 10 -1.52 -3.89 -6.86
CA LEU A 10 -2.87 -4.46 -6.79
C LEU A 10 -3.10 -5.23 -5.50
N LYS A 11 -2.03 -5.73 -4.87
CA LYS A 11 -2.18 -6.42 -3.60
C LYS A 11 -2.64 -5.47 -2.51
N LEU A 12 -2.11 -4.27 -2.50
CA LEU A 12 -2.52 -3.26 -1.54
C LEU A 12 -3.98 -2.87 -1.79
N LYS A 13 -4.32 -2.62 -3.04
CA LYS A 13 -5.67 -2.24 -3.38
C LYS A 13 -6.66 -3.33 -2.99
N ALA A 14 -6.33 -4.58 -3.26
CA ALA A 14 -7.21 -5.70 -2.92
C ALA A 14 -7.35 -5.87 -1.41
N ALA A 15 -6.26 -5.73 -0.66
CA ALA A 15 -6.31 -5.86 0.79
C ALA A 15 -7.14 -4.75 1.41
N ARG A 16 -7.01 -3.53 0.88
CA ARG A 16 -7.80 -2.41 1.36
C ARG A 16 -9.29 -2.64 1.07
N ALA A 17 -9.59 -3.06 -0.15
CA ALA A 17 -10.99 -3.29 -0.55
C ALA A 17 -11.62 -4.42 0.26
N ALA A 18 -10.84 -5.44 0.61
CA ALA A 18 -11.35 -6.56 1.38
C ALA A 18 -11.84 -6.12 2.77
N LEU A 19 -11.33 -5.01 3.29
CA LEU A 19 -11.77 -4.47 4.56
C LEU A 19 -12.76 -3.31 4.37
N ASP A 20 -13.20 -3.10 3.14
CA ASP A 20 -14.13 -2.01 2.82
C ASP A 20 -13.58 -0.64 3.19
N LEU A 21 -12.28 -0.45 3.07
CA LEU A 21 -11.67 0.84 3.37
C LEU A 21 -11.48 1.61 2.08
N SER A 22 -11.87 2.89 2.08
CA SER A 22 -11.57 3.75 0.95
C SER A 22 -10.10 4.17 1.04
N GLN A 23 -9.58 4.75 -0.02
CA GLN A 23 -8.24 5.30 0.01
C GLN A 23 -8.10 6.36 1.08
N GLN A 24 -9.13 7.20 1.23
CA GLN A 24 -9.09 8.24 2.25
C GLN A 24 -9.08 7.65 3.66
N GLU A 25 -9.86 6.61 3.88
CA GLU A 25 -9.91 5.98 5.19
C GLU A 25 -8.57 5.35 5.55
N LEU A 26 -7.93 4.68 4.61
CA LEU A 26 -6.62 4.12 4.86
C LEU A 26 -5.60 5.24 5.11
N ALA A 27 -5.64 6.28 4.28
CA ALA A 27 -4.72 7.41 4.44
C ALA A 27 -4.86 8.03 5.83
N ASP A 28 -6.08 8.21 6.30
CA ASP A 28 -6.32 8.78 7.61
C ASP A 28 -5.74 7.90 8.72
N ARG A 29 -5.83 6.59 8.56
CA ARG A 29 -5.34 5.68 9.59
C ARG A 29 -3.83 5.62 9.65
N VAL A 30 -3.15 5.83 8.55
CA VAL A 30 -1.69 5.79 8.54
C VAL A 30 -1.06 7.18 8.53
N GLY A 31 -1.88 8.23 8.53
CA GLY A 31 -1.36 9.58 8.69
C GLY A 31 -0.76 10.21 7.44
N VAL A 32 -1.28 9.88 6.27
CA VAL A 32 -0.81 10.49 5.03
C VAL A 32 -2.01 10.97 4.23
N SER A 33 -1.78 11.62 3.11
CA SER A 33 -2.88 12.12 2.28
C SER A 33 -3.43 10.99 1.42
N ARG A 34 -4.65 11.17 0.93
CA ARG A 34 -5.25 10.20 0.02
C ARG A 34 -4.43 10.09 -1.26
N GLN A 35 -3.87 11.22 -1.72
CA GLN A 35 -3.05 11.23 -2.92
C GLN A 35 -1.84 10.29 -2.76
N THR A 36 -1.28 10.21 -1.56
CA THR A 36 -0.15 9.32 -1.30
C THR A 36 -0.58 7.86 -1.46
N ILE A 37 -1.71 7.49 -0.90
CA ILE A 37 -2.20 6.12 -1.04
C ILE A 37 -2.49 5.80 -2.50
N ASN A 38 -3.14 6.74 -3.19
CA ASN A 38 -3.45 6.55 -4.59
C ASN A 38 -2.16 6.37 -5.42
N ALA A 39 -1.14 7.16 -5.15
CA ALA A 39 0.13 7.07 -5.87
C ALA A 39 0.83 5.74 -5.62
N ILE A 40 0.75 5.22 -4.39
CA ILE A 40 1.34 3.92 -4.09
C ILE A 40 0.61 2.83 -4.88
N GLU A 41 -0.70 2.89 -4.92
CA GLU A 41 -1.49 1.87 -5.62
C GLU A 41 -1.25 1.92 -7.13
N LYS A 42 -0.97 3.09 -7.66
CA LYS A 42 -0.71 3.22 -9.08
C LYS A 42 0.74 2.91 -9.45
N GLY A 43 1.61 2.78 -8.46
CA GLY A 43 3.02 2.53 -8.72
C GLY A 43 3.80 3.79 -9.02
N ASP A 44 3.25 4.96 -8.67
CA ASP A 44 3.91 6.23 -8.92
C ASP A 44 4.71 6.74 -7.74
N TYR A 45 4.66 6.08 -6.62
CA TYR A 45 5.34 6.54 -5.41
C TYR A 45 5.91 5.35 -4.68
N ASN A 46 7.16 5.44 -4.29
CA ASN A 46 7.85 4.36 -3.58
C ASN A 46 7.84 4.69 -2.10
N PRO A 47 6.97 4.06 -1.32
CA PRO A 47 6.81 4.45 0.09
C PRO A 47 8.02 4.07 0.93
N THR A 48 8.21 4.78 2.05
CA THR A 48 9.28 4.43 2.98
C THR A 48 8.92 3.14 3.68
N ILE A 49 9.91 2.48 4.25
CA ILE A 49 9.65 1.26 5.02
C ILE A 49 8.72 1.55 6.19
N GLN A 50 8.87 2.70 6.82
CA GLN A 50 8.01 3.06 7.93
C GLN A 50 6.55 3.13 7.48
N LEU A 51 6.28 3.75 6.35
CA LEU A 51 4.92 3.84 5.84
C LEU A 51 4.40 2.47 5.44
N CYS A 52 5.25 1.64 4.82
CA CYS A 52 4.85 0.28 4.46
C CYS A 52 4.43 -0.50 5.70
N LYS A 53 5.18 -0.37 6.79
CA LYS A 53 4.86 -1.08 8.03
C LYS A 53 3.54 -0.59 8.62
N SER A 54 3.29 0.71 8.56
CA SER A 54 2.03 1.26 9.07
C SER A 54 0.84 0.74 8.27
N ILE A 55 0.98 0.70 6.97
CA ILE A 55 -0.09 0.20 6.09
C ILE A 55 -0.34 -1.27 6.39
N CYS A 56 0.72 -2.06 6.51
CA CYS A 56 0.59 -3.48 6.79
C CYS A 56 -0.12 -3.72 8.11
N LYS A 57 0.20 -2.90 9.12
CA LYS A 57 -0.42 -3.06 10.41
C LYS A 57 -1.92 -2.80 10.36
N VAL A 58 -2.33 -1.75 9.64
CA VAL A 58 -3.74 -1.43 9.52
C VAL A 58 -4.49 -2.52 8.76
N LEU A 59 -3.87 -3.08 7.73
CA LEU A 59 -4.56 -4.06 6.90
C LEU A 59 -4.38 -5.50 7.40
N GLY A 60 -3.58 -5.70 8.44
CA GLY A 60 -3.38 -7.05 8.98
C GLY A 60 -2.59 -7.95 8.05
N LYS A 61 -1.66 -7.37 7.31
CA LYS A 61 -0.85 -8.10 6.33
C LYS A 61 0.63 -7.93 6.62
N THR A 62 1.45 -8.77 6.03
CA THR A 62 2.90 -8.64 6.19
C THR A 62 3.45 -7.82 5.03
N LEU A 63 4.69 -7.38 5.17
CA LEU A 63 5.35 -6.65 4.10
C LEU A 63 5.43 -7.49 2.83
N ASP A 64 5.70 -8.80 3.00
CA ASP A 64 5.77 -9.67 1.84
C ASP A 64 4.45 -9.74 1.11
N GLU A 65 3.36 -9.74 1.85
CA GLU A 65 2.05 -9.88 1.23
C GLU A 65 1.64 -8.65 0.44
N LEU A 66 2.10 -7.47 0.84
CA LEU A 66 1.65 -6.26 0.18
C LEU A 66 2.70 -5.61 -0.69
N PHE A 67 3.98 -5.72 -0.32
CA PHE A 67 5.00 -4.93 -0.99
C PHE A 67 6.12 -5.74 -1.63
N TRP A 68 6.03 -7.05 -1.60
CA TRP A 68 7.06 -7.86 -2.23
C TRP A 68 6.48 -8.60 -3.42
N ASP A 69 7.12 -8.44 -4.57
CA ASP A 69 6.64 -9.11 -5.74
C ASP A 69 7.52 -10.27 -5.97
N GLU A 70 7.02 -11.52 -5.81
CA GLU A 70 7.81 -12.64 -5.91
C GLU A 70 7.90 -13.04 -7.22
N GLU A 71 8.16 -12.92 -8.10
CA GLU A 71 8.19 -13.38 -9.31
C GLU A 71 8.96 -14.13 -9.71
#